data_7d14e5f80943efc6a3bf72526f3ca73e
#
_entry.id   7d14e5f80943efc6a3bf72526f3ca73e
#
_cell.length_a   1.000
_cell.length_b   1.000
_cell.length_c   1.000
_cell.angle_alpha   90.00
_cell.angle_beta   90.00
_cell.angle_gamma   90.00
#
_symmetry.space_group_name_H-M   'P 1'
#
loop_
_entity.id
_entity.type
_entity.pdbx_description
1 polymer ?
#
loop_
_entity_poly.entity_id
_entity_poly.type
_entity_poly.pdbx_seq_one_letter_code
_entity_poly.pdbx_strand_id
1 'polypeptide(L)'
;MKNLISGVLIIFALIATSTGTATAQKTSMEGSRANRSKVTIEGLVRDVACPIQNLDGTATSMSLKCVTDCLKGGSPIAILTKDGDLYLPISDKMPDYDQRTKLMPFVGKYVRATGIAFERNGARAIVISEIAEVNDVKVRDEGE
;
A
#
# COMPACT_ATOMS: atom_id res chain seq x y z
N MET A 1 57.58 53.67 -42.48
CA MET A 1 58.06 52.76 -43.51
C MET A 1 57.77 51.34 -43.04
N LYS A 2 57.01 50.59 -43.86
CA LYS A 2 56.95 49.09 -43.87
C LYS A 2 56.09 48.42 -42.76
N ASN A 3 55.21 47.77 -43.08
CA ASN A 3 54.41 47.01 -44.04
C ASN A 3 53.44 46.15 -43.18
N LEU A 4 52.19 46.38 -43.52
CA LEU A 4 51.09 45.47 -43.16
C LEU A 4 51.32 44.10 -43.80
N ILE A 5 51.13 43.02 -43.06
CA ILE A 5 50.73 41.75 -43.62
C ILE A 5 49.47 41.30 -42.89
N SER A 6 48.41 41.38 -43.64
CA SER A 6 47.09 40.90 -43.31
C SER A 6 47.09 39.37 -43.31
N GLY A 7 46.85 38.77 -42.15
CA GLY A 7 46.61 37.34 -42.03
C GLY A 7 45.13 37.07 -41.75
N VAL A 8 44.42 36.75 -42.80
CA VAL A 8 42.99 36.30 -42.69
C VAL A 8 42.98 34.86 -42.16
N LEU A 9 42.61 34.72 -40.92
CA LEU A 9 42.39 33.40 -40.31
C LEU A 9 40.93 32.99 -40.57
N ILE A 10 40.76 32.07 -41.52
CA ILE A 10 39.48 31.46 -41.82
C ILE A 10 39.23 30.41 -40.75
N ILE A 11 38.35 30.70 -39.82
CA ILE A 11 37.88 29.72 -38.82
C ILE A 11 36.79 28.89 -39.45
N PHE A 12 37.12 27.66 -39.83
CA PHE A 12 36.14 26.67 -40.20
C PHE A 12 35.38 26.22 -38.94
N ALA A 13 34.16 26.70 -38.80
CA ALA A 13 33.23 26.19 -37.80
C ALA A 13 32.70 24.81 -38.24
N LEU A 14 33.24 23.78 -37.65
CA LEU A 14 32.65 22.44 -37.76
C LEU A 14 31.34 22.38 -36.96
N ILE A 15 30.23 22.47 -37.67
CA ILE A 15 28.90 22.20 -37.11
C ILE A 15 28.76 20.69 -36.98
N ALA A 16 29.02 20.16 -35.80
CA ALA A 16 28.72 18.79 -35.47
C ALA A 16 27.19 18.65 -35.26
N THR A 17 26.50 18.18 -36.30
CA THR A 17 25.11 17.77 -36.19
C THR A 17 25.05 16.45 -35.39
N SER A 18 24.80 16.57 -34.08
CA SER A 18 24.47 15.42 -33.24
C SER A 18 23.06 14.95 -33.63
N THR A 19 22.97 13.92 -34.46
CA THR A 19 21.75 13.15 -34.65
C THR A 19 21.49 12.38 -33.36
N GLY A 20 20.73 13.00 -32.47
CA GLY A 20 20.19 12.34 -31.28
C GLY A 20 19.24 11.22 -31.73
N THR A 21 19.72 9.99 -31.77
CA THR A 21 18.84 8.81 -31.81
C THR A 21 18.02 8.80 -30.51
N ALA A 22 16.79 9.27 -30.61
CA ALA A 22 15.80 9.05 -29.56
C ALA A 22 15.56 7.55 -29.45
N THR A 23 16.30 6.88 -28.57
CA THR A 23 15.93 5.55 -28.10
C THR A 23 14.62 5.70 -27.36
N ALA A 24 13.52 5.40 -28.04
CA ALA A 24 12.25 5.18 -27.39
C ALA A 24 12.47 4.07 -26.35
N GLN A 25 12.63 4.45 -25.08
CA GLN A 25 12.53 3.53 -23.98
C GLN A 25 11.12 2.95 -24.05
N LYS A 26 11.02 1.77 -24.61
CA LYS A 26 9.87 0.91 -24.50
C LYS A 26 9.78 0.58 -23.01
N THR A 27 9.09 1.43 -22.27
CA THR A 27 8.64 1.11 -20.91
C THR A 27 7.70 -0.08 -21.11
N SER A 28 8.26 -1.27 -21.01
CA SER A 28 7.48 -2.47 -20.85
C SER A 28 6.69 -2.24 -19.57
N MET A 29 5.40 -1.94 -19.72
CA MET A 29 4.42 -2.20 -18.68
C MET A 29 4.37 -3.72 -18.53
N GLU A 30 5.44 -4.26 -17.98
CA GLU A 30 5.41 -5.57 -17.37
C GLU A 30 4.48 -5.37 -16.17
N GLY A 31 3.22 -5.73 -16.40
CA GLY A 31 2.17 -5.60 -15.41
C GLY A 31 2.71 -6.25 -14.13
N SER A 32 2.99 -5.43 -13.13
CA SER A 32 3.47 -5.86 -11.85
C SER A 32 2.51 -6.95 -11.37
N ARG A 33 2.90 -8.20 -11.52
CA ARG A 33 2.18 -9.32 -10.91
C ARG A 33 2.16 -8.99 -9.44
N ALA A 34 0.95 -8.83 -8.90
CA ALA A 34 0.79 -8.61 -7.47
C ALA A 34 1.67 -9.60 -6.71
N ASN A 35 2.53 -9.10 -5.84
CA ASN A 35 3.33 -9.98 -4.99
C ASN A 35 2.35 -10.82 -4.17
N ARG A 36 2.42 -12.14 -4.34
CA ARG A 36 1.47 -13.09 -3.76
C ARG A 36 2.24 -14.05 -2.85
N SER A 37 1.90 -14.08 -1.57
CA SER A 37 2.57 -14.95 -0.60
C SER A 37 1.60 -15.56 0.40
N LYS A 38 1.89 -16.79 0.86
CA LYS A 38 1.22 -17.35 2.04
C LYS A 38 1.79 -16.67 3.27
N VAL A 39 0.91 -16.12 4.11
CA VAL A 39 1.29 -15.37 5.30
C VAL A 39 0.45 -15.77 6.50
N THR A 40 1.00 -15.53 7.68
CA THR A 40 0.25 -15.42 8.93
C THR A 40 0.51 -14.01 9.47
N ILE A 41 -0.55 -13.24 9.62
CA ILE A 41 -0.49 -11.87 10.15
C ILE A 41 -1.20 -11.81 11.49
N GLU A 42 -0.77 -10.90 12.34
CA GLU A 42 -1.44 -10.58 13.60
C GLU A 42 -1.79 -9.10 13.66
N GLY A 43 -2.97 -8.78 14.16
CA GLY A 43 -3.39 -7.39 14.23
C GLY A 43 -4.79 -7.20 14.78
N LEU A 44 -5.16 -5.94 14.92
CA LEU A 44 -6.46 -5.50 15.40
C LEU A 44 -7.46 -5.44 14.25
N VAL A 45 -8.61 -6.09 14.42
CA VAL A 45 -9.72 -5.95 13.46
C VAL A 45 -10.46 -4.66 13.73
N ARG A 46 -10.47 -3.77 12.73
CA ARG A 46 -11.09 -2.45 12.83
C ARG A 46 -11.48 -1.88 11.47
N ASP A 47 -12.05 -0.67 11.47
CA ASP A 47 -12.29 0.13 10.28
C ASP A 47 -10.96 0.66 9.67
N VAL A 48 -11.00 1.05 8.39
CA VAL A 48 -9.85 1.59 7.67
C VAL A 48 -9.70 3.10 7.87
N ALA A 49 -10.80 3.83 8.06
CA ALA A 49 -10.78 5.29 8.04
C ALA A 49 -9.99 5.88 9.22
N CYS A 50 -10.24 5.38 10.45
CA CYS A 50 -9.59 5.91 11.64
C CYS A 50 -8.06 5.77 11.61
N PRO A 51 -7.46 4.60 11.34
CA PRO A 51 -5.99 4.49 11.36
C PRO A 51 -5.30 5.23 10.21
N ILE A 52 -6.00 5.49 9.10
CA ILE A 52 -5.43 6.31 8.02
C ILE A 52 -5.45 7.80 8.39
N GLN A 53 -6.50 8.27 9.06
CA GLN A 53 -6.63 9.67 9.44
C GLN A 53 -5.92 10.01 10.75
N ASN A 54 -5.77 9.03 11.64
CA ASN A 54 -5.13 9.17 12.94
C ASN A 54 -3.91 8.24 13.03
N LEU A 55 -2.73 8.80 12.75
CA LEU A 55 -1.47 8.06 12.75
C LEU A 55 -1.04 7.60 14.16
N ASP A 56 -1.64 8.15 15.22
CA ASP A 56 -1.39 7.73 16.60
C ASP A 56 -2.17 6.44 16.96
N GLY A 57 -3.09 6.01 16.08
CA GLY A 57 -3.83 4.77 16.25
C GLY A 57 -2.93 3.54 16.20
N THR A 58 -2.89 2.79 17.29
CA THR A 58 -2.08 1.56 17.39
C THR A 58 -2.90 0.32 17.10
N ALA A 59 -2.22 -0.80 16.82
CA ALA A 59 -2.86 -2.11 16.67
C ALA A 59 -3.36 -2.70 18.01
N THR A 60 -3.18 -2.00 19.14
CA THR A 60 -3.59 -2.46 20.48
C THR A 60 -4.45 -1.47 21.23
N SER A 61 -4.88 -0.38 20.56
CA SER A 61 -5.82 0.59 21.14
C SER A 61 -6.76 1.16 20.09
N MET A 62 -7.99 1.45 20.50
CA MET A 62 -9.01 2.08 19.66
C MET A 62 -10.20 2.53 20.51
N SER A 63 -11.07 3.36 19.94
CA SER A 63 -12.43 3.55 20.44
C SER A 63 -13.37 2.54 19.77
N LEU A 64 -13.89 1.58 20.50
CA LEU A 64 -14.81 0.58 19.97
C LEU A 64 -16.08 1.20 19.40
N LYS A 65 -16.56 2.25 20.05
CA LYS A 65 -17.71 3.03 19.58
C LYS A 65 -17.42 3.67 18.21
N CYS A 66 -16.28 4.35 18.07
CA CYS A 66 -15.89 5.00 16.82
C CYS A 66 -15.75 3.99 15.70
N VAL A 67 -15.02 2.89 15.92
CA VAL A 67 -14.85 1.81 14.94
C VAL A 67 -16.21 1.24 14.50
N THR A 68 -17.10 0.98 15.45
CA THR A 68 -18.43 0.44 15.16
C THR A 68 -19.26 1.39 14.31
N ASP A 69 -19.23 2.69 14.62
CA ASP A 69 -19.97 3.71 13.89
C ASP A 69 -19.40 3.93 12.48
N CYS A 70 -18.07 3.92 12.33
CA CYS A 70 -17.41 3.94 11.02
C CYS A 70 -17.81 2.75 10.15
N LEU A 71 -17.81 1.54 10.71
CA LEU A 71 -18.23 0.33 10.00
C LEU A 71 -19.71 0.36 9.60
N LYS A 72 -20.59 0.88 10.46
CA LYS A 72 -22.02 1.11 10.13
C LYS A 72 -22.17 2.14 9.01
N GLY A 73 -21.33 3.18 9.01
CA GLY A 73 -21.28 4.21 7.97
C GLY A 73 -20.71 3.74 6.63
N GLY A 74 -20.23 2.49 6.53
CA GLY A 74 -19.72 1.91 5.28
C GLY A 74 -18.20 1.95 5.14
N SER A 75 -17.45 2.35 6.17
CA SER A 75 -15.99 2.23 6.15
C SER A 75 -15.58 0.77 5.93
N PRO A 76 -14.59 0.49 5.08
CA PRO A 76 -14.07 -0.86 4.92
C PRO A 76 -13.53 -1.41 6.25
N ILE A 77 -13.64 -2.74 6.41
CA ILE A 77 -13.04 -3.46 7.54
C ILE A 77 -11.66 -3.98 7.14
N ALA A 78 -10.69 -3.96 8.06
CA ALA A 78 -9.35 -4.46 7.83
C ALA A 78 -8.73 -5.03 9.11
N ILE A 79 -7.56 -5.66 8.96
CA ILE A 79 -6.68 -6.04 10.05
C ILE A 79 -5.51 -5.06 10.05
N LEU A 80 -5.35 -4.28 11.15
CA LEU A 80 -4.23 -3.38 11.38
C LEU A 80 -3.14 -4.12 12.16
N THR A 81 -1.98 -4.30 11.55
CA THR A 81 -0.83 -4.93 12.20
C THR A 81 -0.08 -3.96 13.12
N LYS A 82 0.81 -4.47 13.97
CA LYS A 82 1.67 -3.64 14.83
C LYS A 82 2.61 -2.73 14.03
N ASP A 83 2.95 -3.13 12.81
CA ASP A 83 3.82 -2.34 11.92
C ASP A 83 3.06 -1.22 11.19
N GLY A 84 1.74 -1.11 11.42
CA GLY A 84 0.89 -0.11 10.79
C GLY A 84 0.30 -0.52 9.44
N ASP A 85 0.53 -1.74 9.00
CA ASP A 85 0.00 -2.24 7.75
C ASP A 85 -1.48 -2.59 7.85
N LEU A 86 -2.26 -2.15 6.87
CA LEU A 86 -3.68 -2.47 6.76
C LEU A 86 -3.89 -3.58 5.73
N TYR A 87 -4.40 -4.73 6.16
CA TYR A 87 -4.77 -5.83 5.28
C TYR A 87 -6.28 -5.84 5.06
N LEU A 88 -6.70 -5.55 3.83
CA LEU A 88 -8.10 -5.62 3.41
C LEU A 88 -8.48 -7.07 3.11
N PRO A 89 -9.59 -7.60 3.65
CA PRO A 89 -10.07 -8.92 3.28
C PRO A 89 -10.62 -8.90 1.86
N ILE A 90 -10.20 -9.86 1.05
CA ILE A 90 -10.73 -10.10 -0.30
C ILE A 90 -11.14 -11.55 -0.46
N SER A 91 -11.97 -11.84 -1.45
CA SER A 91 -12.34 -13.22 -1.79
C SER A 91 -11.26 -13.92 -2.60
N ASP A 92 -11.33 -15.24 -2.64
CA ASP A 92 -10.45 -16.09 -3.45
C ASP A 92 -10.88 -16.19 -4.93
N LYS A 93 -12.02 -15.57 -5.27
CA LYS A 93 -12.67 -15.66 -6.59
C LYS A 93 -12.97 -14.28 -7.14
N MET A 94 -13.07 -14.21 -8.46
CA MET A 94 -13.53 -13.04 -9.17
C MET A 94 -14.91 -13.31 -9.81
N PRO A 95 -15.86 -12.36 -9.77
CA PRO A 95 -15.77 -11.06 -9.11
C PRO A 95 -15.62 -11.19 -7.60
N ASP A 96 -14.94 -10.20 -6.99
CA ASP A 96 -14.79 -10.14 -5.53
C ASP A 96 -16.16 -9.99 -4.86
N TYR A 97 -16.30 -10.58 -3.67
CA TYR A 97 -17.53 -10.47 -2.88
C TYR A 97 -17.20 -10.12 -1.42
N ASP A 98 -18.17 -9.52 -0.75
CA ASP A 98 -18.00 -8.97 0.59
C ASP A 98 -17.47 -10.00 1.60
N GLN A 99 -16.32 -9.69 2.19
CA GLN A 99 -15.66 -10.49 3.21
C GLN A 99 -15.89 -9.96 4.63
N ARG A 100 -16.71 -8.91 4.81
CA ARG A 100 -16.99 -8.31 6.14
C ARG A 100 -17.49 -9.32 7.13
N THR A 101 -18.36 -10.24 6.70
CA THR A 101 -18.95 -11.27 7.56
C THR A 101 -17.90 -12.15 8.26
N LYS A 102 -16.73 -12.34 7.66
CA LYS A 102 -15.62 -13.09 8.27
C LYS A 102 -14.95 -12.31 9.41
N LEU A 103 -14.87 -10.99 9.31
CA LEU A 103 -14.17 -10.13 10.27
C LEU A 103 -15.09 -9.51 11.32
N MET A 104 -16.38 -9.32 11.03
CA MET A 104 -17.32 -8.67 11.96
C MET A 104 -17.34 -9.27 13.37
N PRO A 105 -17.25 -10.61 13.57
CA PRO A 105 -17.22 -11.21 14.91
C PRO A 105 -15.95 -10.86 15.72
N PHE A 106 -14.93 -10.34 15.03
CA PHE A 106 -13.62 -10.01 15.61
C PHE A 106 -13.38 -8.50 15.72
N VAL A 107 -14.37 -7.67 15.43
CA VAL A 107 -14.23 -6.20 15.57
C VAL A 107 -13.82 -5.85 16.99
N GLY A 108 -12.73 -5.07 17.11
CA GLY A 108 -12.15 -4.69 18.40
C GLY A 108 -11.27 -5.75 19.04
N LYS A 109 -11.04 -6.86 18.39
CA LYS A 109 -10.20 -7.95 18.89
C LYS A 109 -8.88 -8.03 18.14
N TYR A 110 -7.84 -8.43 18.84
CA TYR A 110 -6.57 -8.77 18.25
C TYR A 110 -6.61 -10.22 17.76
N VAL A 111 -6.28 -10.42 16.49
CA VAL A 111 -6.43 -11.72 15.83
C VAL A 111 -5.14 -12.18 15.18
N ARG A 112 -5.05 -13.49 14.96
CA ARG A 112 -4.11 -14.13 14.04
C ARG A 112 -4.88 -14.64 12.85
N ALA A 113 -4.51 -14.16 11.65
CA ALA A 113 -5.12 -14.57 10.39
C ALA A 113 -4.07 -15.19 9.47
N THR A 114 -4.39 -16.36 8.91
CA THR A 114 -3.56 -17.06 7.93
C THR A 114 -4.26 -17.03 6.58
N GLY A 115 -3.49 -16.82 5.50
CA GLY A 115 -4.07 -16.76 4.17
C GLY A 115 -3.06 -16.46 3.09
N ILE A 116 -3.57 -16.02 1.95
CA ILE A 116 -2.76 -15.53 0.83
C ILE A 116 -2.83 -14.01 0.81
N ALA A 117 -1.71 -13.35 1.04
CA ALA A 117 -1.59 -11.91 0.91
C ALA A 117 -1.23 -11.49 -0.51
N PHE A 118 -1.70 -10.33 -0.88
CA PHE A 118 -1.42 -9.64 -2.12
C PHE A 118 -0.97 -8.23 -1.81
N GLU A 119 0.04 -7.77 -2.53
CA GLU A 119 0.49 -6.38 -2.42
C GLU A 119 0.62 -5.76 -3.81
N ARG A 120 0.14 -4.54 -3.95
CA ARG A 120 0.30 -3.74 -5.15
C ARG A 120 0.43 -2.26 -4.79
N ASN A 121 1.59 -1.67 -5.06
CA ASN A 121 1.85 -0.24 -4.83
C ASN A 121 1.48 0.23 -3.41
N GLY A 122 1.81 -0.57 -2.39
CA GLY A 122 1.51 -0.26 -0.99
C GLY A 122 0.11 -0.68 -0.52
N ALA A 123 -0.81 -0.98 -1.41
CA ALA A 123 -2.10 -1.57 -1.03
C ALA A 123 -1.93 -3.06 -0.70
N ARG A 124 -2.41 -3.47 0.47
CA ARG A 124 -2.34 -4.86 0.93
C ARG A 124 -3.73 -5.45 1.08
N ALA A 125 -3.87 -6.69 0.63
CA ALA A 125 -5.09 -7.46 0.76
C ALA A 125 -4.77 -8.89 1.17
N ILE A 126 -5.74 -9.59 1.77
CA ILE A 126 -5.59 -10.97 2.21
C ILE A 126 -6.84 -11.80 1.90
N VAL A 127 -6.64 -12.96 1.29
CA VAL A 127 -7.64 -14.03 1.24
C VAL A 127 -7.47 -14.86 2.51
N ILE A 128 -8.35 -14.68 3.48
CA ILE A 128 -8.28 -15.32 4.78
C ILE A 128 -8.78 -16.77 4.68
N SER A 129 -7.90 -17.75 4.99
CA SER A 129 -8.25 -19.16 5.15
C SER A 129 -8.62 -19.51 6.58
N GLU A 130 -7.93 -18.93 7.56
CA GLU A 130 -8.13 -19.16 8.99
C GLU A 130 -8.00 -17.85 9.75
N ILE A 131 -8.82 -17.69 10.81
CA ILE A 131 -8.76 -16.57 11.72
C ILE A 131 -9.12 -17.01 13.14
N ALA A 132 -8.37 -16.55 14.11
CA ALA A 132 -8.61 -16.80 15.53
C ALA A 132 -8.24 -15.57 16.36
N GLU A 133 -8.94 -15.37 17.48
CA GLU A 133 -8.60 -14.35 18.47
C GLU A 133 -7.32 -14.74 19.22
N VAL A 134 -6.45 -13.75 19.48
CA VAL A 134 -5.23 -13.88 20.28
C VAL A 134 -5.51 -13.30 21.66
N ASN A 135 -5.79 -14.14 22.64
CA ASN A 135 -6.32 -13.73 23.95
C ASN A 135 -5.27 -13.12 24.90
N ASP A 136 -3.98 -13.34 24.63
CA ASP A 136 -2.87 -12.79 25.41
C ASP A 136 -2.51 -11.34 25.05
N VAL A 137 -3.08 -10.80 23.96
CA VAL A 137 -2.97 -9.39 23.58
C VAL A 137 -4.23 -8.63 23.99
N LYS A 138 -4.09 -7.74 24.97
CA LYS A 138 -5.18 -6.86 25.39
C LYS A 138 -5.28 -5.65 24.48
N VAL A 139 -6.45 -5.46 23.89
CA VAL A 139 -6.81 -4.23 23.18
C VAL A 139 -7.43 -3.25 24.16
N ARG A 140 -6.87 -2.04 24.24
CA ARG A 140 -7.40 -0.97 25.09
C ARG A 140 -8.51 -0.23 24.32
N ASP A 141 -9.69 -0.15 24.94
CA ASP A 141 -10.75 0.75 24.48
C ASP A 141 -10.47 2.16 25.00
N GLU A 142 -10.26 3.10 24.09
CA GLU A 142 -10.04 4.53 24.41
C GLU A 142 -11.34 5.32 24.29
N GLY A 143 -12.45 4.61 24.11
CA GLY A 143 -13.73 5.20 23.86
C GLY A 143 -14.34 5.79 25.10
N GLU A 144 -14.13 7.05 25.28
CA GLU A 144 -15.20 8.00 25.67
C GLU A 144 -14.65 9.40 25.64
#